data_ac4cf3bc1921cacacaa82677f120d35f
#
_entry.id   ac4cf3bc1921cacacaa82677f120d35f
#
_cell.length_a   1.000
_cell.length_b   1.000
_cell.length_c   1.000
_cell.angle_alpha   90.00
_cell.angle_beta   90.00
_cell.angle_gamma   90.00
#
_symmetry.space_group_name_H-M   'P 1'
#
loop_
_entity.id
_entity.type
_entity.pdbx_description
1 polymer ?
#
loop_
_entity_poly.entity_id
_entity_poly.type
_entity_poly.pdbx_seq_one_letter_code
_entity_poly.pdbx_strand_id
1 'polypeptide(L)'
;MSNEKAAEDIFPLRRAGDHFYEPIDLIAQQKTLTVIATLSERDKRYGGFINNASIAQRLKMVMRSTSVWDDLTWDKREALEMIASKIGRMLSGDPEYVDNWHDIAGYATLVEQRLTKETM
;
A
#
# COMPACT_ATOMS: atom_id res chain seq x y z
N MET A 1 -22.46 -8.04 -1.86
CA MET A 1 -21.86 -6.83 -1.27
C MET A 1 -20.60 -6.47 -2.02
N SER A 2 -20.43 -5.22 -2.33
CA SER A 2 -19.21 -4.78 -3.00
C SER A 2 -18.04 -4.77 -2.01
N ASN A 3 -16.82 -4.96 -2.52
CA ASN A 3 -15.60 -4.87 -1.71
C ASN A 3 -15.43 -3.47 -1.10
N GLU A 4 -15.94 -2.44 -1.76
CA GLU A 4 -15.90 -1.07 -1.26
C GLU A 4 -16.64 -0.93 0.08
N LYS A 5 -17.82 -1.52 0.20
CA LYS A 5 -18.60 -1.44 1.43
C LYS A 5 -17.89 -2.15 2.58
N ALA A 6 -17.30 -3.30 2.32
CA ALA A 6 -16.53 -4.03 3.34
C ALA A 6 -15.30 -3.25 3.78
N ALA A 7 -14.61 -2.57 2.84
CA ALA A 7 -13.46 -1.73 3.14
C ALA A 7 -13.85 -0.51 3.97
N GLU A 8 -14.98 0.12 3.68
CA GLU A 8 -15.50 1.26 4.45
C GLU A 8 -15.86 0.86 5.89
N ASP A 9 -16.38 -0.36 6.10
CA ASP A 9 -16.71 -0.86 7.44
C ASP A 9 -15.46 -1.08 8.30
N ILE A 10 -14.34 -1.47 7.67
CA ILE A 10 -13.08 -1.73 8.38
C ILE A 10 -12.26 -0.45 8.55
N PHE A 11 -12.19 0.36 7.50
CA PHE A 11 -11.43 1.61 7.46
C PHE A 11 -12.34 2.71 6.90
N PRO A 12 -13.09 3.40 7.78
CA PRO A 12 -14.00 4.44 7.32
C PRO A 12 -13.26 5.51 6.52
N LEU A 13 -13.64 5.67 5.26
CA LEU A 13 -13.11 6.70 4.38
C LEU A 13 -14.22 7.67 4.01
N ARG A 14 -13.84 8.91 3.73
CA ARG A 14 -14.79 9.87 3.20
C ARG A 14 -15.30 9.39 1.86
N ARG A 15 -16.61 9.48 1.69
CA ARG A 15 -17.24 9.22 0.40
C ARG A 15 -17.07 10.44 -0.51
N ALA A 16 -17.11 10.20 -1.81
CA ALA A 16 -16.99 11.29 -2.78
C ALA A 16 -18.00 12.42 -2.54
N GLY A 17 -19.22 12.10 -2.08
CA GLY A 17 -20.24 13.09 -1.78
C GLY A 17 -19.97 13.93 -0.53
N ASP A 18 -19.01 13.55 0.30
CA ASP A 18 -18.64 14.29 1.51
C ASP A 18 -17.62 15.39 1.24
N HIS A 19 -17.14 15.51 0.02
CA HIS A 19 -16.16 16.52 -0.35
C HIS A 19 -16.82 17.82 -0.79
N PHE A 20 -16.20 18.94 -0.42
CA PHE A 20 -16.53 20.22 -0.98
C PHE A 20 -15.83 20.38 -2.31
N TYR A 21 -16.61 20.68 -3.35
CA TYR A 21 -16.07 20.99 -4.67
C TYR A 21 -16.12 22.49 -4.88
N GLU A 22 -14.95 23.12 -4.84
CA GLU A 22 -14.84 24.51 -5.24
C GLU A 22 -14.74 24.61 -6.75
N PRO A 23 -15.22 25.73 -7.34
CA PRO A 23 -15.03 25.96 -8.78
C PRO A 23 -13.54 25.96 -9.11
N ILE A 24 -13.14 25.15 -10.06
CA ILE A 24 -11.77 25.09 -10.55
C ILE A 24 -11.72 25.57 -11.99
N ASP A 25 -10.61 26.24 -12.35
CA ASP A 25 -10.40 26.71 -13.70
C ASP A 25 -10.10 25.54 -14.67
N LEU A 26 -10.03 25.85 -15.98
CA LEU A 26 -9.81 24.83 -17.01
C LEU A 26 -8.45 24.13 -16.86
N ILE A 27 -7.41 24.85 -16.39
CA ILE A 27 -6.08 24.27 -16.17
C ILE A 27 -6.12 23.29 -15.02
N ALA A 28 -6.78 23.64 -13.92
CA ALA A 28 -6.93 22.76 -12.77
C ALA A 28 -7.77 21.52 -13.14
N GLN A 29 -8.82 21.68 -13.97
CA GLN A 29 -9.61 20.56 -14.50
C GLN A 29 -8.76 19.61 -15.34
N GLN A 30 -7.89 20.14 -16.20
CA GLN A 30 -6.97 19.35 -17.02
C GLN A 30 -6.01 18.53 -16.14
N LYS A 31 -5.43 19.15 -15.11
CA LYS A 31 -4.53 18.47 -14.17
C LYS A 31 -5.26 17.37 -13.40
N THR A 32 -6.49 17.62 -12.98
CA THR A 32 -7.32 16.63 -12.28
C THR A 32 -7.58 15.43 -13.17
N LEU A 33 -7.94 15.64 -14.44
CA LEU A 33 -8.18 14.55 -15.39
C LEU A 33 -6.92 13.74 -15.64
N THR A 34 -5.74 14.37 -15.69
CA THR A 34 -4.46 13.68 -15.84
C THR A 34 -4.16 12.78 -14.64
N VAL A 35 -4.40 13.27 -13.42
CA VAL A 35 -4.24 12.47 -12.19
C VAL A 35 -5.19 11.28 -12.20
N ILE A 36 -6.46 11.48 -12.56
CA ILE A 36 -7.45 10.40 -12.64
C ILE A 36 -7.00 9.34 -13.64
N ALA A 37 -6.48 9.73 -14.81
CA ALA A 37 -5.98 8.78 -15.80
C ALA A 37 -4.80 7.97 -15.26
N THR A 38 -3.88 8.61 -14.54
CA THR A 38 -2.73 7.95 -13.91
C THR A 38 -3.17 6.95 -12.85
N LEU A 39 -4.13 7.33 -12.00
CA LEU A 39 -4.68 6.44 -10.98
C LEU A 39 -5.39 5.24 -11.59
N SER A 40 -6.13 5.45 -12.68
CA SER A 40 -6.80 4.38 -13.41
C SER A 40 -5.81 3.37 -13.98
N GLU A 41 -4.67 3.84 -14.53
CA GLU A 41 -3.62 2.98 -15.04
C GLU A 41 -2.97 2.15 -13.93
N ARG A 42 -2.71 2.75 -12.78
CA ARG A 42 -2.18 2.04 -11.61
C ARG A 42 -3.15 0.99 -11.10
N ASP A 43 -4.44 1.30 -11.12
CA ASP A 43 -5.49 0.39 -10.65
C ASP A 43 -5.49 -0.91 -11.42
N LYS A 44 -5.20 -0.88 -12.70
CA LYS A 44 -5.09 -2.07 -13.55
C LYS A 44 -3.97 -3.01 -13.10
N ARG A 45 -2.90 -2.48 -12.53
CA ARG A 45 -1.72 -3.25 -12.11
C ARG A 45 -1.78 -3.69 -10.65
N TYR A 46 -2.26 -2.80 -9.78
CA TYR A 46 -2.20 -2.97 -8.33
C TYR A 46 -3.55 -3.24 -7.69
N GLY A 47 -4.63 -3.24 -8.48
CA GLY A 47 -5.98 -3.38 -7.97
C GLY A 47 -6.49 -2.10 -7.30
N GLY A 48 -7.66 -2.17 -6.70
CA GLY A 48 -8.28 -1.04 -6.05
C GLY A 48 -7.51 -0.59 -4.82
N PHE A 49 -7.30 0.71 -4.69
CA PHE A 49 -6.56 1.26 -3.57
C PHE A 49 -7.19 0.89 -2.23
N ILE A 50 -8.51 0.88 -2.12
CA ILE A 50 -9.21 0.54 -0.87
C ILE A 50 -8.91 -0.90 -0.45
N ASN A 51 -8.97 -1.84 -1.38
CA ASN A 51 -8.65 -3.25 -1.09
C ASN A 51 -7.18 -3.41 -0.70
N ASN A 52 -6.30 -2.79 -1.46
CA ASN A 52 -4.88 -2.80 -1.17
C ASN A 52 -4.60 -2.25 0.24
N ALA A 53 -5.14 -1.08 0.55
CA ALA A 53 -4.96 -0.44 1.85
C ALA A 53 -5.52 -1.31 2.98
N SER A 54 -6.69 -1.91 2.78
CA SER A 54 -7.32 -2.77 3.78
C SER A 54 -6.43 -3.97 4.11
N ILE A 55 -5.92 -4.65 3.10
CA ILE A 55 -5.04 -5.81 3.28
C ILE A 55 -3.75 -5.38 3.99
N ALA A 56 -3.09 -4.35 3.47
CA ALA A 56 -1.82 -3.88 4.00
C ALA A 56 -1.94 -3.44 5.47
N GLN A 57 -2.97 -2.67 5.80
CA GLN A 57 -3.15 -2.19 7.17
C GLN A 57 -3.47 -3.31 8.14
N ARG A 58 -4.25 -4.31 7.74
CA ARG A 58 -4.52 -5.47 8.60
C ARG A 58 -3.27 -6.31 8.84
N LEU A 59 -2.44 -6.50 7.82
CA LEU A 59 -1.15 -7.18 7.98
C LEU A 59 -0.23 -6.41 8.94
N LYS A 60 -0.13 -5.10 8.76
CA LYS A 60 0.68 -4.24 9.63
C LYS A 60 0.17 -4.24 11.07
N MET A 61 -1.14 -4.28 11.25
CA MET A 61 -1.75 -4.36 12.58
C MET A 61 -1.34 -5.65 13.30
N VAL A 62 -1.39 -6.78 12.62
CA VAL A 62 -0.95 -8.06 13.19
C VAL A 62 0.54 -7.99 13.55
N MET A 63 1.37 -7.49 12.65
CA MET A 63 2.82 -7.36 12.88
C MET A 63 3.11 -6.51 14.12
N ARG A 64 2.45 -5.35 14.23
CA ARG A 64 2.65 -4.41 15.34
C ARG A 64 2.09 -4.91 16.67
N SER A 65 1.22 -5.91 16.66
CA SER A 65 0.64 -6.49 17.87
C SER A 65 1.56 -7.50 18.55
N THR A 66 2.65 -7.88 17.92
CA THR A 66 3.59 -8.85 18.48
C THR A 66 4.55 -8.18 19.47
N SER A 67 4.99 -8.92 20.48
CA SER A 67 5.89 -8.38 21.50
C SER A 67 7.28 -8.04 20.94
N VAL A 68 7.70 -8.73 19.89
CA VAL A 68 9.02 -8.53 19.27
C VAL A 68 9.05 -7.25 18.43
N TRP A 69 7.89 -6.77 17.96
CA TRP A 69 7.84 -5.60 17.05
C TRP A 69 8.58 -4.39 17.62
N ASP A 70 8.33 -4.07 18.89
CA ASP A 70 8.93 -2.90 19.51
C ASP A 70 10.45 -3.02 19.69
N ASP A 71 10.97 -4.23 19.66
CA ASP A 71 12.40 -4.49 19.79
C ASP A 71 13.13 -4.51 18.43
N LEU A 72 12.38 -4.43 17.33
CA LEU A 72 12.98 -4.41 16.00
C LEU A 72 13.69 -3.08 15.72
N THR A 73 14.81 -3.15 15.03
CA THR A 73 15.49 -1.97 14.50
C THR A 73 14.64 -1.32 13.39
N TRP A 74 14.92 -0.04 13.13
CA TRP A 74 14.14 0.76 12.16
C TRP A 74 14.11 0.12 10.77
N ASP A 75 15.23 -0.45 10.32
CA ASP A 75 15.33 -1.09 9.00
C ASP A 75 14.45 -2.32 8.89
N LYS A 76 14.37 -3.14 9.93
CA LYS A 76 13.49 -4.32 9.95
C LYS A 76 12.03 -3.92 9.92
N ARG A 77 11.64 -2.90 10.71
CA ARG A 77 10.27 -2.40 10.71
C ARG A 77 9.88 -1.89 9.35
N GLU A 78 10.72 -1.05 8.76
CA GLU A 78 10.43 -0.46 7.46
C GLU A 78 10.34 -1.53 6.38
N ALA A 79 11.29 -2.47 6.33
CA ALA A 79 11.28 -3.55 5.36
C ALA A 79 10.00 -4.40 5.48
N LEU A 80 9.62 -4.79 6.68
CA LEU A 80 8.42 -5.59 6.89
C LEU A 80 7.14 -4.83 6.50
N GLU A 81 7.07 -3.55 6.83
CA GLU A 81 5.91 -2.74 6.45
C GLU A 81 5.81 -2.54 4.94
N MET A 82 6.93 -2.35 4.27
CA MET A 82 6.94 -2.23 2.81
C MET A 82 6.58 -3.56 2.15
N ILE A 83 7.07 -4.68 2.68
CA ILE A 83 6.70 -6.02 2.21
C ILE A 83 5.19 -6.22 2.37
N ALA A 84 4.61 -5.84 3.51
CA ALA A 84 3.17 -5.91 3.73
C ALA A 84 2.40 -5.09 2.69
N SER A 85 2.88 -3.90 2.35
CA SER A 85 2.27 -3.07 1.31
C SER A 85 2.32 -3.74 -0.06
N LYS A 86 3.42 -4.39 -0.41
CA LYS A 86 3.54 -5.13 -1.68
C LYS A 86 2.61 -6.34 -1.71
N ILE A 87 2.46 -7.03 -0.58
CA ILE A 87 1.51 -8.13 -0.46
C ILE A 87 0.07 -7.62 -0.71
N GLY A 88 -0.28 -6.48 -0.13
CA GLY A 88 -1.58 -5.87 -0.36
C GLY A 88 -1.85 -5.60 -1.84
N ARG A 89 -0.86 -5.08 -2.56
CA ARG A 89 -0.97 -4.84 -4.00
C ARG A 89 -1.16 -6.12 -4.80
N MET A 90 -0.43 -7.17 -4.46
CA MET A 90 -0.55 -8.45 -5.16
C MET A 90 -1.90 -9.11 -4.94
N LEU A 91 -2.41 -9.05 -3.72
CA LEU A 91 -3.66 -9.72 -3.37
C LEU A 91 -4.91 -8.94 -3.79
N SER A 92 -4.77 -7.69 -4.13
CA SER A 92 -5.85 -6.85 -4.65
C SER A 92 -5.75 -6.60 -6.16
N GLY A 93 -4.65 -7.00 -6.78
CA GLY A 93 -4.39 -6.74 -8.20
C GLY A 93 -3.82 -7.97 -8.89
N ASP A 94 -2.71 -7.78 -9.59
CA ASP A 94 -2.07 -8.82 -10.39
C ASP A 94 -0.88 -9.43 -9.64
N PRO A 95 -1.02 -10.67 -9.10
CA PRO A 95 0.09 -11.32 -8.40
C PRO A 95 1.23 -11.76 -9.31
N GLU A 96 1.04 -11.70 -10.62
CA GLU A 96 2.08 -12.02 -11.60
C GLU A 96 2.93 -10.81 -11.98
N TYR A 97 2.57 -9.61 -11.51
CA TYR A 97 3.35 -8.40 -11.80
C TYR A 97 4.68 -8.45 -11.06
N VAL A 98 5.75 -8.61 -11.83
CA VAL A 98 7.08 -8.95 -11.29
C VAL A 98 7.66 -7.90 -10.34
N ASP A 99 7.34 -6.62 -10.53
CA ASP A 99 7.92 -5.54 -9.72
C ASP A 99 7.60 -5.69 -8.23
N ASN A 100 6.43 -6.20 -7.88
CA ASN A 100 6.08 -6.42 -6.48
C ASN A 100 6.99 -7.47 -5.85
N TRP A 101 7.22 -8.56 -6.54
CA TRP A 101 8.12 -9.61 -6.07
C TRP A 101 9.57 -9.13 -6.00
N HIS A 102 9.99 -8.37 -7.00
CA HIS A 102 11.32 -7.78 -7.04
C HIS A 102 11.54 -6.84 -5.84
N ASP A 103 10.58 -6.00 -5.53
CA ASP A 103 10.65 -5.08 -4.40
C ASP A 103 10.71 -5.82 -3.07
N ILE A 104 9.92 -6.89 -2.90
CA ILE A 104 9.95 -7.73 -1.70
C ILE A 104 11.34 -8.31 -1.51
N ALA A 105 11.91 -8.88 -2.57
CA ALA A 105 13.27 -9.43 -2.55
C ALA A 105 14.30 -8.36 -2.19
N GLY A 106 14.13 -7.15 -2.71
CA GLY A 106 15.02 -6.02 -2.43
C GLY A 106 15.02 -5.62 -0.96
N TYR A 107 13.87 -5.44 -0.36
CA TYR A 107 13.77 -5.09 1.05
C TYR A 107 14.34 -6.17 1.96
N ALA A 108 14.03 -7.43 1.67
CA ALA A 108 14.58 -8.56 2.41
C ALA A 108 16.11 -8.61 2.30
N THR A 109 16.64 -8.39 1.11
CA THR A 109 18.09 -8.39 0.85
C THR A 109 18.80 -7.29 1.62
N LEU A 110 18.22 -6.10 1.68
CA LEU A 110 18.82 -4.97 2.41
C LEU A 110 18.99 -5.32 3.91
N VAL A 111 18.00 -5.93 4.51
CA VAL A 111 18.09 -6.36 5.91
C VAL A 111 19.10 -7.48 6.08
N GLU A 112 19.07 -8.47 5.20
CA GLU A 112 20.02 -9.59 5.20
C GLU A 112 21.46 -9.08 5.13
N GLN A 113 21.76 -8.15 4.24
CA GLN A 113 23.08 -7.57 4.10
C GLN A 113 23.58 -6.90 5.38
N ARG A 114 22.70 -6.14 6.04
CA ARG A 114 23.06 -5.49 7.29
C ARG A 114 23.35 -6.52 8.38
N LEU A 115 22.49 -7.51 8.53
CA LEU A 115 22.69 -8.56 9.53
C LEU A 115 23.98 -9.35 9.29
N THR A 116 24.28 -9.62 8.04
CA THR A 116 25.51 -10.33 7.66
C THR A 116 26.76 -9.51 8.01
N LYS A 117 26.74 -8.20 7.78
CA LYS A 117 27.85 -7.31 8.16
C LYS A 117 28.08 -7.28 9.66
N GLU A 118 27.02 -7.28 10.46
CA GLU A 118 27.13 -7.24 11.92
C GLU A 118 27.67 -8.55 12.51
N THR A 119 27.44 -9.67 11.83
CA THR A 119 27.91 -10.98 12.29
C THR A 119 29.31 -11.33 11.79
N MET A 120 29.84 -10.56 10.86
CA MET A 120 31.21 -10.73 10.37
C MET A 120 32.16 -9.81 11.14
#